data_9e438745aeff733714f2c343cc9f09e6
#
_entry.id   9e438745aeff733714f2c343cc9f09e6
#
_cell.length_a   1.000
_cell.length_b   1.000
_cell.length_c   1.000
_cell.angle_alpha   90.00
_cell.angle_beta   90.00
_cell.angle_gamma   90.00
#
_symmetry.space_group_name_H-M   'P 1'
#
loop_
_entity.id
_entity.type
_entity.pdbx_description
1 polymer ?
#
loop_
_entity_poly.entity_id
_entity_poly.type
_entity_poly.pdbx_seq_one_letter_code
_entity_poly.pdbx_strand_id
1 'polypeptide(L)'
;MKIADIELGEKPLFLAPMEDVTDPSFRYMCKRFGADVVYTEFISSDGLIRDAWKSRAKLNIAEFERPVGIQIYGHLIEPMVEAARIAESANPDIIDINFGCPVKKIANRGAGSGMMKDPDLMVEMTRQIVRAVNKPVTVKTRLGWSDEMKNIEEIALRLQDVGIAALTIHGRTRAQMYRGEADWSLIGKIKSDPRIHIPIIGNGDVDSAVKCKEMFDRYGVDGVMIGRATYGRPWIFRECKHYLQTGELLPQPSVVERVAIAKEHLAKSLEVKGDRVGILEMRRHLTNYFKGLPDFKQTRLKLVTSFDVEEIGSTLDYIAERWGDFDMREAVPAPLSHEI
;
A
#
# COMPACT_ATOMS: atom_id res chain seq x y z
N MET A 1 -1.91 2.57 19.20
CA MET A 1 -3.06 2.78 18.28
C MET A 1 -3.93 1.54 18.24
N LYS A 2 -5.25 1.69 18.04
CA LYS A 2 -6.21 0.58 17.98
C LYS A 2 -7.20 0.84 16.84
N ILE A 3 -7.51 -0.19 16.04
CA ILE A 3 -8.58 -0.17 15.04
C ILE A 3 -9.64 -1.19 15.51
N ALA A 4 -10.80 -0.71 15.99
CA ALA A 4 -11.76 -1.54 16.71
C ALA A 4 -11.04 -2.36 17.81
N ASP A 5 -11.06 -3.69 17.73
CA ASP A 5 -10.41 -4.58 18.70
C ASP A 5 -8.97 -4.95 18.34
N ILE A 6 -8.44 -4.44 17.23
CA ILE A 6 -7.09 -4.78 16.74
C ILE A 6 -6.08 -3.84 17.39
N GLU A 7 -5.25 -4.37 18.29
CA GLU A 7 -4.15 -3.64 18.93
C GLU A 7 -2.93 -3.60 18.00
N LEU A 8 -2.43 -2.39 17.70
CA LEU A 8 -1.31 -2.18 16.76
C LEU A 8 -0.06 -1.59 17.42
N GLY A 9 -0.08 -1.37 18.73
CA GLY A 9 1.02 -0.73 19.45
C GLY A 9 1.14 0.76 19.17
N GLU A 10 2.31 1.31 19.42
CA GLU A 10 2.63 2.71 19.16
C GLU A 10 3.19 2.91 17.74
N LYS A 11 2.80 4.01 17.08
CA LYS A 11 3.31 4.42 15.75
C LYS A 11 3.30 3.29 14.69
N PRO A 12 2.17 2.60 14.46
CA PRO A 12 2.11 1.50 13.51
C PRO A 12 2.32 1.96 12.07
N LEU A 13 2.91 1.04 11.28
CA LEU A 13 3.25 1.23 9.88
C LEU A 13 2.40 0.33 9.00
N PHE A 14 1.80 0.92 7.98
CA PHE A 14 0.87 0.27 7.06
C PHE A 14 1.47 0.13 5.67
N LEU A 15 1.29 -1.03 5.04
CA LEU A 15 1.56 -1.17 3.60
C LEU A 15 0.34 -0.65 2.82
N ALA A 16 0.55 0.31 1.92
CA ALA A 16 -0.53 0.82 1.07
C ALA A 16 -1.02 -0.26 0.08
N PRO A 17 -2.33 -0.36 -0.17
CA PRO A 17 -2.87 -1.20 -1.25
C PRO A 17 -2.44 -0.64 -2.61
N MET A 18 -1.80 -1.47 -3.44
CA MET A 18 -1.28 -1.07 -4.75
C MET A 18 -1.52 -2.19 -5.76
N GLU A 19 -2.21 -1.85 -6.86
CA GLU A 19 -2.50 -2.80 -7.96
C GLU A 19 -1.20 -3.32 -8.58
N ASP A 20 -1.18 -4.60 -8.92
CA ASP A 20 -0.03 -5.32 -9.47
C ASP A 20 1.25 -5.27 -8.59
N VAL A 21 1.10 -5.00 -7.28
CA VAL A 21 2.24 -4.87 -6.35
C VAL A 21 1.98 -5.58 -5.03
N THR A 22 0.84 -5.31 -4.36
CA THR A 22 0.57 -5.85 -3.02
C THR A 22 -0.11 -7.21 -3.08
N ASP A 23 0.44 -8.08 -3.90
CA ASP A 23 0.12 -9.49 -3.96
C ASP A 23 0.57 -10.25 -2.68
N PRO A 24 0.15 -11.51 -2.47
CA PRO A 24 0.52 -12.24 -1.25
C PRO A 24 2.03 -12.36 -1.03
N SER A 25 2.83 -12.49 -2.10
CA SER A 25 4.28 -12.61 -1.99
C SER A 25 4.93 -11.32 -1.47
N PHE A 26 4.49 -10.17 -1.97
CA PHE A 26 5.01 -8.89 -1.52
C PHE A 26 4.49 -8.49 -0.13
N ARG A 27 3.22 -8.80 0.20
CA ARG A 27 2.70 -8.62 1.56
C ARG A 27 3.50 -9.45 2.56
N TYR A 28 3.87 -10.70 2.20
CA TYR A 28 4.79 -11.51 2.99
C TYR A 28 6.10 -10.78 3.27
N MET A 29 6.77 -10.26 2.23
CA MET A 29 8.03 -9.54 2.40
C MET A 29 7.88 -8.32 3.30
N CYS A 30 6.82 -7.53 3.12
CA CYS A 30 6.58 -6.35 3.96
C CYS A 30 6.30 -6.71 5.44
N LYS A 31 5.52 -7.77 5.70
CA LYS A 31 5.29 -8.28 7.07
C LYS A 31 6.58 -8.76 7.71
N ARG A 32 7.38 -9.55 7.00
CA ARG A 32 8.70 -10.01 7.46
C ARG A 32 9.62 -8.85 7.88
N PHE A 33 9.52 -7.71 7.21
CA PHE A 33 10.28 -6.51 7.53
C PHE A 33 9.56 -5.55 8.49
N GLY A 34 8.41 -5.92 9.03
CA GLY A 34 7.79 -5.22 10.14
C GLY A 34 6.64 -4.28 9.78
N ALA A 35 6.00 -4.44 8.62
CA ALA A 35 4.70 -3.81 8.40
C ALA A 35 3.68 -4.33 9.43
N ASP A 36 3.01 -3.44 10.15
CA ASP A 36 2.03 -3.84 11.17
C ASP A 36 0.73 -4.30 10.53
N VAL A 37 0.27 -3.60 9.51
CA VAL A 37 -0.93 -3.96 8.75
C VAL A 37 -0.62 -3.93 7.25
N VAL A 38 -1.13 -4.92 6.54
CA VAL A 38 -1.05 -4.99 5.08
C VAL A 38 -2.45 -5.04 4.48
N TYR A 39 -2.58 -4.61 3.23
CA TYR A 39 -3.82 -4.66 2.47
C TYR A 39 -3.62 -5.42 1.18
N THR A 40 -4.69 -6.10 0.73
CA THR A 40 -4.71 -6.68 -0.61
C THR A 40 -4.63 -5.58 -1.67
N GLU A 41 -4.37 -5.96 -2.91
CA GLU A 41 -4.71 -5.12 -4.05
C GLU A 41 -6.21 -4.81 -4.00
N PHE A 42 -6.62 -3.65 -4.54
CA PHE A 42 -8.05 -3.28 -4.52
C PHE A 42 -8.87 -4.13 -5.50
N ILE A 43 -10.03 -4.60 -5.05
CA ILE A 43 -10.87 -5.56 -5.75
C ILE A 43 -12.16 -4.88 -6.22
N SER A 44 -12.47 -5.02 -7.50
CA SER A 44 -13.71 -4.49 -8.07
C SER A 44 -14.94 -5.19 -7.50
N SER A 45 -15.92 -4.43 -7.02
CA SER A 45 -17.23 -4.95 -6.60
C SER A 45 -17.93 -5.71 -7.74
N ASP A 46 -17.94 -5.13 -8.95
CA ASP A 46 -18.49 -5.79 -10.15
C ASP A 46 -17.80 -7.12 -10.47
N GLY A 47 -16.46 -7.18 -10.24
CA GLY A 47 -15.70 -8.40 -10.44
C GLY A 47 -16.03 -9.48 -9.41
N LEU A 48 -16.23 -9.11 -8.15
CA LEU A 48 -16.57 -10.06 -7.08
C LEU A 48 -17.96 -10.63 -7.25
N ILE A 49 -18.99 -9.79 -7.49
CA ILE A 49 -20.37 -10.25 -7.63
C ILE A 49 -20.59 -11.10 -8.90
N ARG A 50 -19.77 -10.93 -9.93
CA ARG A 50 -19.80 -11.74 -11.16
C ARG A 50 -18.89 -12.97 -11.08
N ASP A 51 -18.33 -13.25 -9.91
CA ASP A 51 -17.42 -14.38 -9.65
C ASP A 51 -16.21 -14.43 -10.59
N ALA A 52 -15.68 -13.24 -10.99
CA ALA A 52 -14.53 -13.17 -11.86
C ALA A 52 -13.29 -13.73 -11.16
N TRP A 53 -12.63 -14.71 -11.76
CA TRP A 53 -11.54 -15.46 -11.16
C TRP A 53 -10.38 -14.56 -10.65
N LYS A 54 -10.06 -13.47 -11.37
CA LYS A 54 -9.03 -12.50 -10.95
C LYS A 54 -9.42 -11.77 -9.67
N SER A 55 -10.69 -11.42 -9.52
CA SER A 55 -11.19 -10.76 -8.31
C SER A 55 -11.20 -11.74 -7.13
N ARG A 56 -11.61 -12.99 -7.37
CA ARG A 56 -11.58 -14.04 -6.36
C ARG A 56 -10.17 -14.38 -5.89
N ALA A 57 -9.20 -14.45 -6.81
CA ALA A 57 -7.80 -14.71 -6.47
C ALA A 57 -7.22 -13.68 -5.50
N LYS A 58 -7.64 -12.41 -5.59
CA LYS A 58 -7.20 -11.34 -4.68
C LYS A 58 -7.79 -11.43 -3.27
N LEU A 59 -8.81 -12.25 -3.04
CA LEU A 59 -9.33 -12.54 -1.68
C LEU A 59 -8.42 -13.48 -0.89
N ASN A 60 -7.43 -14.10 -1.54
CA ASN A 60 -6.52 -15.02 -0.87
C ASN A 60 -5.62 -14.26 0.11
N ILE A 61 -5.78 -14.56 1.39
CA ILE A 61 -5.00 -14.04 2.50
C ILE A 61 -4.48 -15.20 3.35
N ALA A 62 -3.30 -15.03 3.94
CA ALA A 62 -2.67 -16.05 4.76
C ALA A 62 -2.55 -15.60 6.23
N GLU A 63 -2.44 -16.55 7.14
CA GLU A 63 -2.40 -16.26 8.59
C GLU A 63 -1.23 -15.35 9.00
N PHE A 64 -0.07 -15.52 8.36
CA PHE A 64 1.10 -14.67 8.63
C PHE A 64 0.94 -13.20 8.24
N GLU A 65 -0.07 -12.87 7.40
CA GLU A 65 -0.34 -11.50 6.96
C GLU A 65 -1.12 -10.69 8.02
N ARG A 66 -1.67 -11.34 9.03
CA ARG A 66 -2.53 -10.68 10.01
C ARG A 66 -1.78 -9.67 10.90
N PRO A 67 -2.38 -8.52 11.21
CA PRO A 67 -3.66 -8.04 10.68
C PRO A 67 -3.60 -7.71 9.20
N VAL A 68 -4.60 -8.14 8.44
CA VAL A 68 -4.71 -7.93 6.99
C VAL A 68 -6.08 -7.37 6.61
N GLY A 69 -6.08 -6.34 5.75
CA GLY A 69 -7.30 -5.76 5.19
C GLY A 69 -7.54 -6.21 3.75
N ILE A 70 -8.81 -6.50 3.42
CA ILE A 70 -9.25 -6.65 2.03
C ILE A 70 -9.81 -5.32 1.57
N GLN A 71 -9.25 -4.74 0.50
CA GLN A 71 -9.71 -3.48 -0.06
C GLN A 71 -10.62 -3.70 -1.26
N ILE A 72 -11.81 -3.09 -1.23
CA ILE A 72 -12.80 -3.13 -2.32
C ILE A 72 -13.06 -1.74 -2.90
N TYR A 73 -13.48 -1.67 -4.16
CA TYR A 73 -13.90 -0.44 -4.82
C TYR A 73 -15.07 -0.64 -5.77
N GLY A 74 -15.88 0.38 -5.94
CA GLY A 74 -17.02 0.41 -6.84
C GLY A 74 -17.67 1.79 -6.84
N HIS A 75 -18.81 1.92 -7.52
CA HIS A 75 -19.57 3.18 -7.66
C HIS A 75 -21.07 3.02 -7.39
N LEU A 76 -21.53 1.81 -7.17
CA LEU A 76 -22.94 1.50 -6.89
C LEU A 76 -23.03 0.88 -5.48
N ILE A 77 -24.04 1.28 -4.72
CA ILE A 77 -24.19 0.88 -3.32
C ILE A 77 -24.39 -0.62 -3.19
N GLU A 78 -25.41 -1.19 -3.86
CA GLU A 78 -25.75 -2.60 -3.72
C GLU A 78 -24.59 -3.54 -4.11
N PRO A 79 -23.88 -3.34 -5.25
CA PRO A 79 -22.69 -4.10 -5.57
C PRO A 79 -21.57 -3.97 -4.54
N MET A 80 -21.38 -2.80 -3.94
CA MET A 80 -20.35 -2.59 -2.91
C MET A 80 -20.70 -3.28 -1.60
N VAL A 81 -21.95 -3.27 -1.21
CA VAL A 81 -22.45 -4.00 -0.01
C VAL A 81 -22.27 -5.51 -0.20
N GLU A 82 -22.63 -6.05 -1.35
CA GLU A 82 -22.46 -7.47 -1.63
C GLU A 82 -20.98 -7.86 -1.73
N ALA A 83 -20.16 -7.03 -2.35
CA ALA A 83 -18.70 -7.22 -2.39
C ALA A 83 -18.07 -7.22 -0.99
N ALA A 84 -18.58 -6.39 -0.07
CA ALA A 84 -18.12 -6.36 1.32
C ALA A 84 -18.46 -7.67 2.05
N ARG A 85 -19.66 -8.26 1.85
CA ARG A 85 -20.03 -9.56 2.39
C ARG A 85 -19.16 -10.70 1.83
N ILE A 86 -18.89 -10.66 0.53
CA ILE A 86 -17.99 -11.62 -0.12
C ILE A 86 -16.57 -11.48 0.46
N ALA A 87 -16.08 -10.25 0.63
CA ALA A 87 -14.78 -10.00 1.26
C ALA A 87 -14.74 -10.50 2.71
N GLU A 88 -15.80 -10.27 3.49
CA GLU A 88 -15.92 -10.76 4.86
C GLU A 88 -15.84 -12.30 4.93
N SER A 89 -16.40 -13.01 3.94
CA SER A 89 -16.37 -14.48 3.91
C SER A 89 -14.94 -15.06 3.77
N ALA A 90 -13.98 -14.26 3.27
CA ALA A 90 -12.55 -14.60 3.27
C ALA A 90 -11.88 -14.36 4.64
N ASN A 91 -12.65 -13.91 5.64
CA ASN A 91 -12.23 -13.69 7.03
C ASN A 91 -10.99 -12.76 7.18
N PRO A 92 -10.96 -11.55 6.57
CA PRO A 92 -9.94 -10.56 6.87
C PRO A 92 -10.10 -9.99 8.28
N ASP A 93 -9.12 -9.23 8.75
CA ASP A 93 -9.23 -8.46 9.99
C ASP A 93 -9.96 -7.13 9.75
N ILE A 94 -9.85 -6.57 8.54
CA ILE A 94 -10.38 -5.27 8.15
C ILE A 94 -10.99 -5.38 6.74
N ILE A 95 -12.13 -4.71 6.54
CA ILE A 95 -12.66 -4.41 5.20
C ILE A 95 -12.37 -2.94 4.92
N ASP A 96 -11.60 -2.66 3.87
CA ASP A 96 -11.21 -1.29 3.52
C ASP A 96 -11.88 -0.83 2.22
N ILE A 97 -12.38 0.40 2.21
CA ILE A 97 -13.05 0.99 1.05
C ILE A 97 -12.08 1.93 0.34
N ASN A 98 -11.84 1.70 -0.96
CA ASN A 98 -11.03 2.56 -1.79
C ASN A 98 -11.84 3.73 -2.37
N PHE A 99 -11.64 4.91 -1.83
CA PHE A 99 -12.10 6.19 -2.39
C PHE A 99 -10.92 7.08 -2.83
N GLY A 100 -9.76 6.47 -3.13
CA GLY A 100 -8.55 7.22 -3.44
C GLY A 100 -7.87 6.91 -4.77
N CYS A 101 -8.24 5.83 -5.48
CA CYS A 101 -7.61 5.46 -6.76
C CYS A 101 -7.81 6.56 -7.81
N PRO A 102 -6.74 7.19 -8.35
CA PRO A 102 -6.87 8.31 -9.28
C PRO A 102 -6.94 7.89 -10.75
N VAL A 103 -6.82 6.59 -11.05
CA VAL A 103 -6.78 6.06 -12.42
C VAL A 103 -8.02 6.49 -13.19
N LYS A 104 -7.82 7.10 -14.36
CA LYS A 104 -8.92 7.67 -15.18
C LYS A 104 -10.05 6.69 -15.44
N LYS A 105 -9.74 5.44 -15.77
CA LYS A 105 -10.72 4.37 -16.04
C LYS A 105 -11.64 4.10 -14.85
N ILE A 106 -11.14 4.24 -13.62
CA ILE A 106 -11.88 4.05 -12.37
C ILE A 106 -12.59 5.34 -11.97
N ALA A 107 -11.87 6.43 -11.86
CA ALA A 107 -12.40 7.71 -11.38
C ALA A 107 -13.48 8.31 -12.28
N ASN A 108 -13.36 8.15 -13.61
CA ASN A 108 -14.37 8.64 -14.55
C ASN A 108 -15.70 7.86 -14.50
N ARG A 109 -15.70 6.66 -13.91
CA ARG A 109 -16.91 5.87 -13.64
C ARG A 109 -17.55 6.19 -12.29
N GLY A 110 -17.03 7.18 -11.56
CA GLY A 110 -17.50 7.54 -10.22
C GLY A 110 -16.94 6.66 -9.10
N ALA A 111 -16.05 5.70 -9.39
CA ALA A 111 -15.41 4.84 -8.39
C ALA A 111 -14.07 5.39 -7.90
N GLY A 112 -13.52 4.82 -6.84
CA GLY A 112 -12.27 5.29 -6.25
C GLY A 112 -12.34 6.78 -5.92
N SER A 113 -11.37 7.58 -6.33
CA SER A 113 -11.38 9.02 -6.10
C SER A 113 -12.50 9.79 -6.83
N GLY A 114 -13.21 9.15 -7.76
CA GLY A 114 -14.41 9.71 -8.41
C GLY A 114 -15.53 9.99 -7.41
N MET A 115 -15.62 9.19 -6.35
CA MET A 115 -16.60 9.36 -5.27
C MET A 115 -16.45 10.70 -4.51
N MET A 116 -15.28 11.33 -4.55
CA MET A 116 -15.07 12.62 -3.89
C MET A 116 -15.87 13.78 -4.53
N LYS A 117 -16.46 13.57 -5.71
CA LYS A 117 -17.40 14.52 -6.35
C LYS A 117 -18.81 14.44 -5.78
N ASP A 118 -19.15 13.31 -5.16
CA ASP A 118 -20.46 13.05 -4.55
C ASP A 118 -20.28 12.54 -3.11
N PRO A 119 -20.02 13.45 -2.16
CA PRO A 119 -19.84 13.08 -0.75
C PRO A 119 -21.07 12.41 -0.15
N ASP A 120 -22.27 12.72 -0.61
CA ASP A 120 -23.50 12.13 -0.09
C ASP A 120 -23.57 10.65 -0.45
N LEU A 121 -23.29 10.31 -1.71
CA LEU A 121 -23.22 8.91 -2.17
C LEU A 121 -22.08 8.16 -1.46
N MET A 122 -20.90 8.78 -1.30
CA MET A 122 -19.75 8.20 -0.59
C MET A 122 -20.14 7.82 0.85
N VAL A 123 -20.76 8.72 1.59
CA VAL A 123 -21.17 8.52 2.98
C VAL A 123 -22.27 7.48 3.09
N GLU A 124 -23.27 7.51 2.21
CA GLU A 124 -24.37 6.55 2.20
C GLU A 124 -23.89 5.13 1.88
N MET A 125 -23.04 4.98 0.88
CA MET A 125 -22.41 3.70 0.54
C MET A 125 -21.64 3.14 1.74
N THR A 126 -20.83 3.96 2.39
CA THR A 126 -20.05 3.57 3.57
C THR A 126 -20.98 3.14 4.72
N ARG A 127 -22.05 3.90 4.98
CA ARG A 127 -23.04 3.55 5.99
C ARG A 127 -23.66 2.18 5.78
N GLN A 128 -24.04 1.88 4.53
CA GLN A 128 -24.64 0.59 4.20
C GLN A 128 -23.65 -0.55 4.32
N ILE A 129 -22.38 -0.35 3.94
CA ILE A 129 -21.32 -1.36 4.12
C ILE A 129 -21.09 -1.62 5.60
N VAL A 130 -20.91 -0.57 6.43
CA VAL A 130 -20.71 -0.71 7.88
C VAL A 130 -21.84 -1.52 8.54
N ARG A 131 -23.09 -1.32 8.09
CA ARG A 131 -24.25 -2.08 8.61
C ARG A 131 -24.35 -3.51 8.11
N ALA A 132 -23.69 -3.82 7.00
CA ALA A 132 -23.84 -5.11 6.32
C ALA A 132 -22.81 -6.16 6.74
N VAL A 133 -21.74 -5.77 7.42
CA VAL A 133 -20.60 -6.65 7.81
C VAL A 133 -20.30 -6.50 9.30
N ASN A 134 -19.66 -7.52 9.87
CA ASN A 134 -19.26 -7.54 11.29
C ASN A 134 -17.78 -7.13 11.48
N LYS A 135 -17.00 -7.14 10.41
CA LYS A 135 -15.58 -6.73 10.45
C LYS A 135 -15.45 -5.21 10.52
N PRO A 136 -14.41 -4.68 11.18
CA PRO A 136 -14.12 -3.25 11.14
C PRO A 136 -14.02 -2.75 9.69
N VAL A 137 -14.74 -1.68 9.39
CA VAL A 137 -14.68 -1.02 8.08
C VAL A 137 -13.77 0.20 8.18
N THR A 138 -12.80 0.30 7.30
CA THR A 138 -11.93 1.46 7.15
C THR A 138 -12.09 2.10 5.77
N VAL A 139 -11.63 3.31 5.62
CA VAL A 139 -11.68 4.04 4.35
C VAL A 139 -10.30 4.58 4.00
N LYS A 140 -9.90 4.43 2.73
CA LYS A 140 -8.72 5.09 2.19
C LYS A 140 -9.12 6.07 1.09
N THR A 141 -8.74 7.36 1.26
CA THR A 141 -9.14 8.44 0.37
C THR A 141 -8.00 9.44 0.11
N ARG A 142 -8.33 10.56 -0.52
CA ARG A 142 -7.45 11.71 -0.84
C ARG A 142 -7.98 13.00 -0.23
N LEU A 143 -7.27 14.13 -0.44
CA LEU A 143 -7.68 15.46 0.04
C LEU A 143 -8.94 15.99 -0.64
N GLY A 144 -9.24 15.53 -1.84
CA GLY A 144 -10.34 15.99 -2.67
C GLY A 144 -10.17 15.61 -4.13
N TRP A 145 -11.10 16.07 -4.97
CA TRP A 145 -11.05 15.87 -6.41
C TRP A 145 -9.99 16.74 -7.10
N SER A 146 -9.95 18.04 -6.76
CA SER A 146 -8.99 19.03 -7.27
C SER A 146 -8.58 19.99 -6.15
N ASP A 147 -7.72 20.94 -6.45
CA ASP A 147 -7.30 21.94 -5.44
C ASP A 147 -8.45 22.87 -5.02
N GLU A 148 -9.40 23.12 -5.92
CA GLU A 148 -10.62 23.90 -5.65
C GLU A 148 -11.67 23.09 -4.89
N MET A 149 -11.55 21.76 -4.89
CA MET A 149 -12.48 20.84 -4.26
C MET A 149 -11.75 19.90 -3.28
N LYS A 150 -11.14 20.50 -2.26
CA LYS A 150 -10.54 19.80 -1.10
C LYS A 150 -11.60 19.74 0.02
N ASN A 151 -12.38 18.69 0.05
CA ASN A 151 -13.51 18.50 0.97
C ASN A 151 -13.26 17.45 2.06
N ILE A 152 -12.01 17.04 2.25
CA ILE A 152 -11.66 15.93 3.16
C ILE A 152 -12.01 16.21 4.62
N GLU A 153 -11.99 17.46 5.09
CA GLU A 153 -12.31 17.81 6.47
C GLU A 153 -13.78 17.49 6.81
N GLU A 154 -14.69 17.86 5.91
CA GLU A 154 -16.13 17.53 6.05
C GLU A 154 -16.35 16.02 5.89
N ILE A 155 -15.74 15.41 4.88
CA ILE A 155 -15.87 13.97 4.62
C ILE A 155 -15.38 13.14 5.81
N ALA A 156 -14.29 13.52 6.47
CA ALA A 156 -13.74 12.81 7.62
C ALA A 156 -14.76 12.71 8.77
N LEU A 157 -15.40 13.80 9.12
CA LEU A 157 -16.47 13.83 10.14
C LEU A 157 -17.66 12.95 9.74
N ARG A 158 -18.14 13.11 8.53
CA ARG A 158 -19.31 12.36 8.03
C ARG A 158 -19.04 10.85 7.94
N LEU A 159 -17.83 10.45 7.55
CA LEU A 159 -17.43 9.04 7.52
C LEU A 159 -17.29 8.46 8.92
N GLN A 160 -16.74 9.21 9.88
CA GLN A 160 -16.73 8.83 11.29
C GLN A 160 -18.14 8.60 11.81
N ASP A 161 -19.07 9.52 11.53
CA ASP A 161 -20.45 9.47 12.02
C ASP A 161 -21.23 8.23 11.52
N VAL A 162 -20.83 7.66 10.38
CA VAL A 162 -21.43 6.42 9.87
C VAL A 162 -20.74 5.16 10.39
N GLY A 163 -19.69 5.28 11.20
CA GLY A 163 -19.11 4.20 11.98
C GLY A 163 -17.89 3.53 11.37
N ILE A 164 -17.08 4.21 10.55
CA ILE A 164 -15.79 3.65 10.14
C ILE A 164 -14.83 3.55 11.32
N ALA A 165 -13.96 2.53 11.31
CA ALA A 165 -13.02 2.25 12.40
C ALA A 165 -11.69 3.02 12.27
N ALA A 166 -11.32 3.48 11.09
CA ALA A 166 -10.15 4.33 10.84
C ALA A 166 -10.25 4.99 9.45
N LEU A 167 -9.53 6.09 9.27
CA LEU A 167 -9.45 6.81 8.00
C LEU A 167 -8.00 7.00 7.56
N THR A 168 -7.67 6.52 6.35
CA THR A 168 -6.38 6.78 5.71
C THR A 168 -6.51 7.88 4.67
N ILE A 169 -5.66 8.90 4.74
CA ILE A 169 -5.71 10.06 3.85
C ILE A 169 -4.38 10.19 3.09
N HIS A 170 -4.46 10.14 1.75
CA HIS A 170 -3.32 10.49 0.91
C HIS A 170 -3.26 12.01 0.72
N GLY A 171 -2.13 12.63 1.04
CA GLY A 171 -1.88 14.08 1.00
C GLY A 171 -1.87 14.69 -0.42
N ARG A 172 -2.64 14.16 -1.36
CA ARG A 172 -2.84 14.69 -2.72
C ARG A 172 -4.30 14.66 -3.11
N THR A 173 -4.67 15.58 -4.01
CA THR A 173 -5.96 15.52 -4.70
C THR A 173 -5.93 14.46 -5.82
N ARG A 174 -7.11 14.11 -6.36
CA ARG A 174 -7.17 13.24 -7.55
C ARG A 174 -6.51 13.88 -8.76
N ALA A 175 -6.69 15.18 -8.96
CA ALA A 175 -6.12 15.90 -10.11
C ALA A 175 -4.60 15.91 -10.11
N GLN A 176 -3.97 15.94 -8.96
CA GLN A 176 -2.52 15.82 -8.81
C GLN A 176 -2.01 14.44 -9.20
N MET A 177 -2.81 13.38 -9.03
CA MET A 177 -2.36 11.98 -9.16
C MET A 177 -1.14 11.70 -8.26
N TYR A 178 0.07 11.78 -8.83
CA TYR A 178 1.35 11.64 -8.13
C TYR A 178 2.30 12.82 -8.36
N ARG A 179 1.83 13.90 -9.01
CA ARG A 179 2.63 15.09 -9.28
C ARG A 179 2.76 15.96 -8.04
N GLY A 180 3.85 16.74 -8.00
CA GLY A 180 4.15 17.60 -6.85
C GLY A 180 4.43 16.80 -5.58
N GLU A 181 4.36 17.43 -4.43
CA GLU A 181 4.54 16.84 -3.11
C GLU A 181 3.21 16.56 -2.43
N ALA A 182 3.18 15.56 -1.55
CA ALA A 182 2.03 15.28 -0.71
C ALA A 182 1.91 16.35 0.39
N ASP A 183 0.76 17.03 0.44
CA ASP A 183 0.45 18.01 1.49
C ASP A 183 -0.20 17.30 2.69
N TRP A 184 0.52 17.25 3.79
CA TRP A 184 0.04 16.66 5.04
C TRP A 184 -0.63 17.67 5.97
N SER A 185 -0.69 18.96 5.62
CA SER A 185 -1.25 20.01 6.47
C SER A 185 -2.72 19.76 6.82
N LEU A 186 -3.53 19.36 5.82
CA LEU A 186 -4.93 18.99 6.05
C LEU A 186 -5.09 17.70 6.85
N ILE A 187 -4.16 16.74 6.69
CA ILE A 187 -4.18 15.51 7.48
C ILE A 187 -3.94 15.83 8.96
N GLY A 188 -2.93 16.66 9.25
CA GLY A 188 -2.64 17.12 10.61
C GLY A 188 -3.77 17.96 11.19
N LYS A 189 -4.42 18.80 10.38
CA LYS A 189 -5.58 19.59 10.79
C LYS A 189 -6.76 18.70 11.20
N ILE A 190 -7.06 17.65 10.41
CA ILE A 190 -8.10 16.69 10.74
C ILE A 190 -7.74 15.93 12.02
N LYS A 191 -6.49 15.49 12.15
CA LYS A 191 -6.05 14.78 13.36
C LYS A 191 -6.14 15.62 14.62
N SER A 192 -5.93 16.93 14.52
CA SER A 192 -6.03 17.85 15.65
C SER A 192 -7.44 18.37 15.92
N ASP A 193 -8.43 18.04 15.10
CA ASP A 193 -9.83 18.42 15.32
C ASP A 193 -10.41 17.61 16.50
N PRO A 194 -10.85 18.27 17.59
CA PRO A 194 -11.36 17.56 18.78
C PRO A 194 -12.64 16.76 18.54
N ARG A 195 -13.28 16.94 17.38
CA ARG A 195 -14.46 16.14 16.97
C ARG A 195 -14.08 14.82 16.33
N ILE A 196 -12.82 14.62 15.91
CA ILE A 196 -12.34 13.38 15.33
C ILE A 196 -11.83 12.46 16.44
N HIS A 197 -12.48 11.30 16.55
CA HIS A 197 -12.21 10.29 17.58
C HIS A 197 -11.66 8.97 17.02
N ILE A 198 -11.74 8.78 15.68
CA ILE A 198 -11.18 7.62 15.02
C ILE A 198 -9.69 7.82 14.70
N PRO A 199 -8.91 6.74 14.57
CA PRO A 199 -7.54 6.82 14.10
C PRO A 199 -7.42 7.43 12.71
N ILE A 200 -6.47 8.37 12.56
CA ILE A 200 -6.11 8.99 11.28
C ILE A 200 -4.75 8.48 10.84
N ILE A 201 -4.69 7.86 9.67
CA ILE A 201 -3.49 7.30 9.07
C ILE A 201 -3.07 8.20 7.91
N GLY A 202 -1.87 8.75 7.99
CA GLY A 202 -1.33 9.61 6.93
C GLY A 202 -0.61 8.79 5.85
N ASN A 203 -0.75 9.21 4.60
CA ASN A 203 -0.13 8.59 3.44
C ASN A 203 0.38 9.64 2.45
N GLY A 204 1.48 9.36 1.78
CA GLY A 204 2.07 10.19 0.72
C GLY A 204 3.53 10.56 0.99
N ASP A 205 4.40 10.24 0.03
CA ASP A 205 5.83 10.59 -0.05
C ASP A 205 6.68 10.23 1.18
N VAL A 206 6.29 9.23 1.93
CA VAL A 206 7.13 8.67 3.00
C VAL A 206 8.11 7.69 2.37
N ASP A 207 9.34 8.13 2.17
CA ASP A 207 10.39 7.42 1.45
C ASP A 207 11.63 7.12 2.31
N SER A 208 11.64 7.57 3.55
CA SER A 208 12.75 7.39 4.49
C SER A 208 12.25 7.28 5.93
N ALA A 209 13.09 6.69 6.79
CA ALA A 209 12.83 6.58 8.21
C ALA A 209 12.73 7.97 8.89
N VAL A 210 13.56 8.92 8.47
CA VAL A 210 13.52 10.30 8.95
C VAL A 210 12.18 10.95 8.63
N LYS A 211 11.74 10.84 7.38
CA LYS A 211 10.45 11.40 6.96
C LYS A 211 9.27 10.69 7.63
N CYS A 212 9.36 9.39 7.84
CA CYS A 212 8.36 8.66 8.59
C CYS A 212 8.20 9.22 10.01
N LYS A 213 9.30 9.46 10.72
CA LYS A 213 9.28 10.06 12.06
C LYS A 213 8.74 11.50 12.03
N GLU A 214 9.17 12.31 11.07
CA GLU A 214 8.67 13.67 10.87
C GLU A 214 7.15 13.70 10.74
N MET A 215 6.57 12.76 9.97
CA MET A 215 5.11 12.71 9.77
C MET A 215 4.36 12.46 11.10
N PHE A 216 4.86 11.56 11.94
CA PHE A 216 4.29 11.34 13.27
C PHE A 216 4.45 12.57 14.17
N ASP A 217 5.65 13.12 14.26
CA ASP A 217 5.97 14.19 15.21
C ASP A 217 5.32 15.52 14.83
N ARG A 218 5.25 15.83 13.53
CA ARG A 218 4.73 17.12 13.04
C ARG A 218 3.22 17.15 12.91
N TYR A 219 2.62 16.05 12.48
CA TYR A 219 1.19 16.00 12.16
C TYR A 219 0.36 15.19 13.15
N GLY A 220 1.01 14.51 14.10
CA GLY A 220 0.36 13.80 15.19
C GLY A 220 -0.51 12.63 14.77
N VAL A 221 -0.33 12.12 13.54
CA VAL A 221 -1.12 11.01 13.01
C VAL A 221 -0.96 9.74 13.85
N ASP A 222 -1.99 8.90 13.88
CA ASP A 222 -1.97 7.65 14.66
C ASP A 222 -1.18 6.54 13.96
N GLY A 223 -1.08 6.59 12.64
CA GLY A 223 -0.33 5.65 11.84
C GLY A 223 0.21 6.28 10.56
N VAL A 224 1.22 5.66 9.96
CA VAL A 224 1.80 6.06 8.68
C VAL A 224 1.69 4.92 7.68
N MET A 225 1.11 5.22 6.50
CA MET A 225 1.00 4.26 5.40
C MET A 225 2.04 4.55 4.33
N ILE A 226 2.84 3.53 3.97
CA ILE A 226 3.93 3.62 3.00
C ILE A 226 3.52 2.87 1.73
N GLY A 227 3.67 3.53 0.57
CA GLY A 227 3.34 2.99 -0.74
C GLY A 227 4.59 2.78 -1.60
N ARG A 228 4.76 3.58 -2.65
CA ARG A 228 5.79 3.44 -3.70
C ARG A 228 7.23 3.26 -3.20
N ALA A 229 7.57 3.79 -2.05
CA ALA A 229 8.88 3.64 -1.44
C ALA A 229 9.21 2.20 -1.02
N THR A 230 8.23 1.31 -1.00
CA THR A 230 8.41 -0.12 -0.71
C THR A 230 8.89 -0.93 -1.92
N TYR A 231 8.79 -0.38 -3.15
CA TYR A 231 9.18 -1.10 -4.37
C TYR A 231 10.66 -1.48 -4.34
N GLY A 232 10.95 -2.80 -4.33
CA GLY A 232 12.31 -3.32 -4.18
C GLY A 232 13.01 -2.87 -2.89
N ARG A 233 12.24 -2.41 -1.89
CA ARG A 233 12.74 -1.97 -0.58
C ARG A 233 11.75 -2.33 0.53
N PRO A 234 11.31 -3.58 0.67
CA PRO A 234 10.37 -3.96 1.73
C PRO A 234 10.94 -3.71 3.13
N TRP A 235 12.26 -3.68 3.29
CA TRP A 235 12.95 -3.39 4.56
C TRP A 235 12.80 -1.95 5.04
N ILE A 236 12.15 -1.04 4.28
CA ILE A 236 11.84 0.33 4.74
C ILE A 236 11.03 0.31 6.04
N PHE A 237 10.19 -0.69 6.25
CA PHE A 237 9.44 -0.85 7.51
C PHE A 237 10.37 -1.09 8.70
N ARG A 238 11.38 -1.94 8.54
CA ARG A 238 12.40 -2.17 9.57
C ARG A 238 13.22 -0.92 9.86
N GLU A 239 13.62 -0.19 8.82
CA GLU A 239 14.32 1.09 8.94
C GLU A 239 13.49 2.12 9.72
N CYS A 240 12.22 2.28 9.34
CA CYS A 240 11.31 3.20 10.02
C CYS A 240 11.10 2.82 11.49
N LYS A 241 10.81 1.55 11.77
CA LYS A 241 10.62 1.08 13.16
C LYS A 241 11.86 1.30 14.03
N HIS A 242 13.02 0.94 13.52
CA HIS A 242 14.27 1.14 14.26
C HIS A 242 14.47 2.64 14.59
N TYR A 243 14.32 3.51 13.58
CA TYR A 243 14.50 4.95 13.76
C TYR A 243 13.46 5.56 14.71
N LEU A 244 12.21 5.10 14.65
CA LEU A 244 11.16 5.54 15.57
C LEU A 244 11.43 5.17 17.02
N GLN A 245 12.13 4.04 17.26
CA GLN A 245 12.47 3.54 18.60
C GLN A 245 13.76 4.13 19.15
N THR A 246 14.78 4.30 18.32
CA THR A 246 16.14 4.62 18.76
C THR A 246 16.62 6.02 18.36
N GLY A 247 16.04 6.60 17.30
CA GLY A 247 16.57 7.81 16.65
C GLY A 247 17.80 7.58 15.78
N GLU A 248 18.23 6.32 15.60
CA GLU A 248 19.40 5.95 14.81
C GLU A 248 19.01 5.31 13.48
N LEU A 249 19.75 5.63 12.41
CA LEU A 249 19.52 5.05 11.10
C LEU A 249 20.19 3.67 10.99
N LEU A 250 19.48 2.70 10.48
CA LEU A 250 20.07 1.42 10.09
C LEU A 250 20.91 1.57 8.81
N PRO A 251 22.02 0.81 8.71
CA PRO A 251 22.73 0.70 7.45
C PRO A 251 21.83 0.11 6.37
N GLN A 252 22.05 0.54 5.12
CA GLN A 252 21.34 -0.07 3.99
C GLN A 252 21.79 -1.52 3.80
N PRO A 253 20.89 -2.43 3.43
CA PRO A 253 21.27 -3.79 3.08
C PRO A 253 22.34 -3.79 1.97
N SER A 254 23.39 -4.59 2.16
CA SER A 254 24.41 -4.85 1.15
C SER A 254 23.81 -5.47 -0.12
N VAL A 255 24.56 -5.47 -1.21
CA VAL A 255 24.12 -6.11 -2.46
C VAL A 255 23.84 -7.60 -2.24
N VAL A 256 24.67 -8.27 -1.46
CA VAL A 256 24.51 -9.70 -1.12
C VAL A 256 23.19 -9.94 -0.36
N GLU A 257 22.89 -9.10 0.65
CA GLU A 257 21.62 -9.17 1.38
C GLU A 257 20.42 -8.90 0.46
N ARG A 258 20.51 -7.92 -0.46
CA ARG A 258 19.45 -7.64 -1.44
C ARG A 258 19.22 -8.81 -2.39
N VAL A 259 20.28 -9.50 -2.79
CA VAL A 259 20.16 -10.73 -3.61
C VAL A 259 19.42 -11.82 -2.83
N ALA A 260 19.75 -12.04 -1.57
CA ALA A 260 19.05 -13.01 -0.73
C ALA A 260 17.53 -12.66 -0.59
N ILE A 261 17.22 -11.39 -0.34
CA ILE A 261 15.85 -10.89 -0.26
C ILE A 261 15.12 -11.08 -1.60
N ALA A 262 15.75 -10.75 -2.72
CA ALA A 262 15.18 -10.90 -4.05
C ALA A 262 14.88 -12.36 -4.40
N LYS A 263 15.78 -13.29 -4.05
CA LYS A 263 15.58 -14.74 -4.22
C LYS A 263 14.41 -15.26 -3.38
N GLU A 264 14.32 -14.84 -2.12
CA GLU A 264 13.21 -15.21 -1.24
C GLU A 264 11.87 -14.69 -1.78
N HIS A 265 11.83 -13.43 -2.22
CA HIS A 265 10.63 -12.85 -2.82
C HIS A 265 10.24 -13.58 -4.11
N LEU A 266 11.21 -13.90 -4.99
CA LEU A 266 10.97 -14.68 -6.20
C LEU A 266 10.38 -16.05 -5.86
N ALA A 267 10.99 -16.78 -4.92
CA ALA A 267 10.48 -18.10 -4.49
C ALA A 267 9.03 -18.01 -3.99
N LYS A 268 8.69 -17.01 -3.20
CA LYS A 268 7.31 -16.78 -2.74
C LYS A 268 6.37 -16.42 -3.87
N SER A 269 6.81 -15.63 -4.85
CA SER A 269 6.00 -15.29 -6.02
C SER A 269 5.69 -16.52 -6.89
N LEU A 270 6.68 -17.40 -7.09
CA LEU A 270 6.51 -18.66 -7.82
C LEU A 270 5.57 -19.61 -7.09
N GLU A 271 5.70 -19.73 -5.77
CA GLU A 271 4.83 -20.56 -4.91
C GLU A 271 3.34 -20.15 -5.05
N VAL A 272 3.08 -18.84 -5.07
CA VAL A 272 1.70 -18.31 -5.07
C VAL A 272 1.07 -18.29 -6.46
N LYS A 273 1.86 -18.03 -7.52
CA LYS A 273 1.35 -17.69 -8.86
C LYS A 273 1.81 -18.63 -9.97
N GLY A 274 2.72 -19.55 -9.66
CA GLY A 274 3.43 -20.36 -10.66
C GLY A 274 4.47 -19.56 -11.44
N ASP A 275 5.29 -20.23 -12.21
CA ASP A 275 6.50 -19.68 -12.82
C ASP A 275 6.23 -18.48 -13.71
N ARG A 276 5.31 -18.62 -14.66
CA ARG A 276 5.09 -17.58 -15.67
C ARG A 276 4.59 -16.26 -15.09
N VAL A 277 3.56 -16.31 -14.25
CA VAL A 277 2.95 -15.10 -13.66
C VAL A 277 3.86 -14.56 -12.57
N GLY A 278 4.42 -15.44 -11.73
CA GLY A 278 5.35 -15.06 -10.66
C GLY A 278 6.56 -14.30 -11.19
N ILE A 279 7.19 -14.78 -12.27
CA ILE A 279 8.31 -14.08 -12.90
C ILE A 279 7.88 -12.71 -13.47
N LEU A 280 6.75 -12.66 -14.17
CA LEU A 280 6.28 -11.40 -14.78
C LEU A 280 6.06 -10.29 -13.74
N GLU A 281 5.44 -10.62 -12.64
CA GLU A 281 5.14 -9.65 -11.58
C GLU A 281 6.39 -9.28 -10.77
N MET A 282 7.34 -10.20 -10.62
CA MET A 282 8.64 -9.92 -9.99
C MET A 282 9.52 -8.93 -10.74
N ARG A 283 9.33 -8.72 -12.05
CA ARG A 283 10.18 -7.83 -12.88
C ARG A 283 10.30 -6.42 -12.31
N ARG A 284 9.19 -5.86 -11.83
CA ARG A 284 9.17 -4.54 -11.18
C ARG A 284 10.05 -4.54 -9.93
N HIS A 285 9.91 -5.55 -9.09
CA HIS A 285 10.68 -5.66 -7.85
C HIS A 285 12.15 -5.92 -8.13
N LEU A 286 12.48 -6.86 -9.00
CA LEU A 286 13.87 -7.19 -9.37
C LEU A 286 14.63 -5.98 -9.90
N THR A 287 13.96 -5.14 -10.72
CA THR A 287 14.57 -3.90 -11.22
C THR A 287 14.87 -2.91 -10.08
N ASN A 288 14.00 -2.82 -9.08
CA ASN A 288 14.14 -1.84 -8.00
C ASN A 288 15.08 -2.30 -6.88
N TYR A 289 15.21 -3.61 -6.62
CA TYR A 289 16.15 -4.14 -5.62
C TYR A 289 17.61 -3.67 -5.85
N PHE A 290 18.00 -3.57 -7.14
CA PHE A 290 19.37 -3.29 -7.57
C PHE A 290 19.52 -1.92 -8.23
N LYS A 291 18.54 -1.04 -8.05
CA LYS A 291 18.57 0.31 -8.60
C LYS A 291 19.77 1.08 -8.04
N GLY A 292 20.56 1.68 -8.93
CA GLY A 292 21.74 2.47 -8.59
C GLY A 292 23.07 1.75 -8.73
N LEU A 293 23.08 0.43 -9.01
CA LEU A 293 24.33 -0.27 -9.34
C LEU A 293 24.96 0.27 -10.63
N PRO A 294 26.28 0.50 -10.67
CA PRO A 294 26.98 0.96 -11.87
C PRO A 294 26.96 -0.13 -12.94
N ASP A 295 26.92 0.27 -14.23
CA ASP A 295 26.95 -0.61 -15.40
C ASP A 295 25.92 -1.75 -15.39
N PHE A 296 24.81 -1.56 -14.70
CA PHE A 296 23.80 -2.59 -14.44
C PHE A 296 22.83 -2.85 -15.61
N LYS A 297 22.89 -2.06 -16.69
CA LYS A 297 21.89 -2.09 -17.78
C LYS A 297 21.69 -3.48 -18.39
N GLN A 298 22.76 -4.19 -18.72
CA GLN A 298 22.69 -5.51 -19.38
C GLN A 298 22.18 -6.57 -18.41
N THR A 299 22.63 -6.56 -17.17
CA THR A 299 22.18 -7.48 -16.13
C THR A 299 20.71 -7.26 -15.79
N ARG A 300 20.27 -6.01 -15.70
CA ARG A 300 18.86 -5.66 -15.55
C ARG A 300 18.01 -6.21 -16.71
N LEU A 301 18.50 -6.09 -17.95
CA LEU A 301 17.77 -6.60 -19.11
C LEU A 301 17.53 -8.11 -19.00
N LYS A 302 18.53 -8.88 -18.60
CA LYS A 302 18.38 -10.33 -18.35
C LYS A 302 17.27 -10.60 -17.31
N LEU A 303 17.29 -9.92 -16.15
CA LEU A 303 16.29 -10.08 -15.09
C LEU A 303 14.85 -9.81 -15.56
N VAL A 304 14.64 -8.89 -16.51
CA VAL A 304 13.29 -8.49 -16.93
C VAL A 304 12.82 -9.13 -18.24
N THR A 305 13.68 -9.85 -18.94
CA THR A 305 13.31 -10.54 -20.20
C THR A 305 13.23 -12.04 -20.04
N SER A 306 14.00 -12.65 -19.14
CA SER A 306 13.98 -14.07 -18.92
C SER A 306 12.63 -14.55 -18.35
N PHE A 307 12.26 -15.78 -18.71
CA PHE A 307 11.17 -16.58 -18.15
C PHE A 307 11.70 -17.86 -17.52
N ASP A 308 13.01 -18.04 -17.49
CA ASP A 308 13.69 -19.17 -16.90
C ASP A 308 14.09 -18.85 -15.46
N VAL A 309 13.55 -19.61 -14.52
CA VAL A 309 13.81 -19.45 -13.07
C VAL A 309 15.28 -19.66 -12.75
N GLU A 310 15.94 -20.64 -13.39
CA GLU A 310 17.36 -20.94 -13.18
C GLU A 310 18.24 -19.81 -13.72
N GLU A 311 17.92 -19.26 -14.91
CA GLU A 311 18.64 -18.10 -15.46
C GLU A 311 18.49 -16.87 -14.58
N ILE A 312 17.29 -16.60 -14.04
CA ILE A 312 17.08 -15.49 -13.10
C ILE A 312 17.87 -15.72 -11.82
N GLY A 313 17.85 -16.95 -11.27
CA GLY A 313 18.63 -17.36 -10.11
C GLY A 313 20.13 -17.13 -10.29
N SER A 314 20.67 -17.64 -11.40
CA SER A 314 22.08 -17.47 -11.76
C SER A 314 22.47 -16.01 -12.00
N THR A 315 21.55 -15.21 -12.55
CA THR A 315 21.76 -13.76 -12.73
C THR A 315 21.80 -13.05 -11.38
N LEU A 316 21.00 -13.47 -10.41
CA LEU A 316 21.03 -12.95 -9.04
C LEU A 316 22.36 -13.31 -8.34
N ASP A 317 22.86 -14.55 -8.53
CA ASP A 317 24.17 -14.95 -8.00
C ASP A 317 25.31 -14.11 -8.63
N TYR A 318 25.29 -13.91 -9.92
CA TYR A 318 26.24 -13.04 -10.61
C TYR A 318 26.21 -11.60 -10.06
N ILE A 319 25.04 -11.07 -9.68
CA ILE A 319 24.92 -9.74 -9.06
C ILE A 319 25.67 -9.72 -7.72
N ALA A 320 25.48 -10.74 -6.88
CA ALA A 320 26.19 -10.84 -5.60
C ALA A 320 27.71 -10.94 -5.78
N GLU A 321 28.18 -11.70 -6.77
CA GLU A 321 29.61 -11.86 -7.08
C GLU A 321 30.22 -10.56 -7.59
N ARG A 322 29.57 -9.90 -8.56
CA ARG A 322 30.13 -8.72 -9.25
C ARG A 322 30.08 -7.43 -8.42
N TRP A 323 29.02 -7.23 -7.65
CA TRP A 323 28.77 -5.99 -6.91
C TRP A 323 28.65 -6.20 -5.41
N GLY A 324 29.03 -7.37 -4.89
CA GLY A 324 28.90 -7.70 -3.44
C GLY A 324 29.53 -6.67 -2.53
N ASP A 325 30.68 -6.12 -2.95
CA ASP A 325 31.43 -5.11 -2.19
C ASP A 325 31.00 -3.66 -2.50
N PHE A 326 30.04 -3.45 -3.40
CA PHE A 326 29.57 -2.11 -3.73
C PHE A 326 28.77 -1.50 -2.59
N ASP A 327 29.16 -0.29 -2.16
CA ASP A 327 28.42 0.44 -1.13
C ASP A 327 27.15 1.07 -1.71
N MET A 328 26.01 0.54 -1.32
CA MET A 328 24.72 1.05 -1.79
C MET A 328 24.40 2.49 -1.36
N ARG A 329 25.20 3.10 -0.47
CA ARG A 329 25.11 4.55 -0.16
C ARG A 329 25.62 5.42 -1.31
N GLU A 330 26.50 4.88 -2.13
CA GLU A 330 27.01 5.54 -3.34
C GLU A 330 26.00 5.47 -4.51
N ALA A 331 24.98 4.65 -4.39
CA ALA A 331 23.92 4.57 -5.38
C ALA A 331 23.13 5.89 -5.40
N VAL A 332 23.17 6.59 -6.54
CA VAL A 332 22.40 7.84 -6.71
C VAL A 332 20.90 7.54 -6.53
N PRO A 333 20.21 8.22 -5.61
CA PRO A 333 18.77 8.06 -5.47
C PRO A 333 18.08 8.46 -6.76
N ALA A 334 17.54 7.51 -7.49
CA ALA A 334 16.72 7.86 -8.64
C ALA A 334 15.35 8.30 -8.14
N PRO A 335 14.74 9.35 -8.74
CA PRO A 335 13.44 9.83 -8.34
C PRO A 335 12.41 8.68 -8.37
N LEU A 336 11.45 8.71 -7.44
CA LEU A 336 10.33 7.76 -7.42
C LEU A 336 9.65 7.79 -8.79
N SER A 337 9.58 6.64 -9.46
CA SER A 337 8.94 6.56 -10.77
C SER A 337 7.49 7.02 -10.66
N HIS A 338 7.10 7.99 -11.49
CA HIS A 338 5.72 8.48 -11.57
C HIS A 338 4.81 7.58 -12.43
N GLU A 339 5.37 6.50 -13.01
CA GLU A 339 4.63 5.57 -13.87
C GLU A 339 4.03 4.44 -13.03
N ILE A 340 2.71 4.39 -13.04
CA ILE A 340 1.87 3.24 -12.75
C ILE A 340 1.11 2.88 -14.01
#